data_2843aa9ff6e642177d885e983ba8eba6
#
_entry.id   2843aa9ff6e642177d885e983ba8eba6
#
_cell.length_a   1.000
_cell.length_b   1.000
_cell.length_c   1.000
_cell.angle_alpha   90.00
_cell.angle_beta   90.00
_cell.angle_gamma   90.00
#
_symmetry.space_group_name_H-M   'P 1'
#
loop_
_entity.id
_entity.type
_entity.pdbx_description
1 polymer ?
#
loop_
_entity_poly.entity_id
_entity_poly.type
_entity_poly.pdbx_seq_one_letter_code
_entity_poly.pdbx_strand_id
1 'polypeptide(L)'
;MANRKKAIQKNIKKNKEIKKHEDKNKEKVIKVLQIVACILFVIVVAVLITKLANGDFVKKDEPTTVDTTILAGQTFDKKYDVYYVVFYNFDEDTTITSRLSNISTNKVFKVNTKDKINSSVISTSSNKTASSADELKISDVTLIKIEDGKNVEYVEGLSTVAAYLSNLK
;
A
#
# COMPACT_ATOMS: atom_id res chain seq x y z
N MET A 1 80.75 -5.08 -33.22
CA MET A 1 79.52 -5.82 -32.86
C MET A 1 79.26 -5.84 -31.35
N ALA A 2 80.20 -5.80 -30.44
CA ALA A 2 80.00 -5.85 -28.97
C ALA A 2 79.21 -4.68 -28.37
N ASN A 3 79.42 -3.44 -28.84
CA ASN A 3 78.68 -2.24 -28.31
C ASN A 3 77.19 -2.23 -28.60
N ARG A 4 76.74 -2.81 -29.68
CA ARG A 4 75.29 -2.89 -30.02
C ARG A 4 74.60 -3.88 -29.15
N LYS A 5 75.20 -4.99 -28.76
CA LYS A 5 74.64 -5.98 -27.83
C LYS A 5 74.48 -5.41 -26.40
N LYS A 6 75.43 -4.61 -25.91
CA LYS A 6 75.35 -3.94 -24.59
C LYS A 6 74.22 -2.90 -24.54
N ALA A 7 74.03 -2.12 -25.62
CA ALA A 7 72.96 -1.14 -25.71
C ALA A 7 71.54 -1.82 -25.68
N ILE A 8 71.33 -2.91 -26.36
CA ILE A 8 70.10 -3.69 -26.39
C ILE A 8 69.82 -4.30 -25.01
N GLN A 9 70.80 -4.88 -24.33
CA GLN A 9 70.62 -5.42 -23.00
C GLN A 9 70.27 -4.34 -21.96
N LYS A 10 70.83 -3.12 -22.08
CA LYS A 10 70.51 -1.99 -21.19
C LYS A 10 69.04 -1.53 -21.37
N ASN A 11 68.61 -1.49 -22.65
CA ASN A 11 67.20 -1.14 -22.95
C ASN A 11 66.21 -2.21 -22.46
N ILE A 12 66.49 -3.48 -22.58
CA ILE A 12 65.68 -4.60 -22.07
C ILE A 12 65.54 -4.52 -20.51
N LYS A 13 66.69 -4.24 -19.85
CA LYS A 13 66.68 -4.09 -18.38
C LYS A 13 65.86 -2.91 -17.94
N LYS A 14 65.97 -1.75 -18.60
CA LYS A 14 65.18 -0.54 -18.30
C LYS A 14 63.69 -0.74 -18.55
N ASN A 15 63.32 -1.43 -19.63
CA ASN A 15 61.92 -1.74 -19.90
C ASN A 15 61.33 -2.77 -18.91
N LYS A 16 62.10 -3.70 -18.39
CA LYS A 16 61.66 -4.61 -17.31
C LYS A 16 61.45 -3.87 -16.00
N GLU A 17 62.29 -2.91 -15.66
CA GLU A 17 62.13 -2.09 -14.44
C GLU A 17 60.94 -1.18 -14.54
N ILE A 18 60.67 -0.56 -15.67
CA ILE A 18 59.47 0.29 -15.90
C ILE A 18 58.23 -0.57 -15.76
N LYS A 19 58.13 -1.73 -16.42
CA LYS A 19 56.97 -2.64 -16.26
C LYS A 19 56.74 -3.06 -14.82
N LYS A 20 57.81 -3.37 -14.08
CA LYS A 20 57.70 -3.78 -12.68
C LYS A 20 57.21 -2.63 -11.76
N HIS A 21 57.50 -1.38 -12.08
CA HIS A 21 56.98 -0.20 -11.39
C HIS A 21 55.52 0.06 -11.77
N GLU A 22 55.14 -0.10 -13.03
CA GLU A 22 53.77 0.04 -13.47
C GLU A 22 52.84 -1.02 -12.82
N ASP A 23 53.29 -2.27 -12.76
CA ASP A 23 52.51 -3.35 -12.15
C ASP A 23 52.35 -3.16 -10.63
N LYS A 24 53.37 -2.69 -9.92
CA LYS A 24 53.26 -2.33 -8.50
C LYS A 24 52.31 -1.16 -8.27
N ASN A 25 52.28 -0.18 -9.14
CA ASN A 25 51.36 0.95 -9.04
C ASN A 25 49.92 0.52 -9.32
N LYS A 26 49.69 -0.33 -10.32
CA LYS A 26 48.36 -0.92 -10.59
C LYS A 26 47.86 -1.73 -9.43
N GLU A 27 48.71 -2.53 -8.81
CA GLU A 27 48.37 -3.34 -7.65
C GLU A 27 47.96 -2.48 -6.41
N LYS A 28 48.69 -1.37 -6.20
CA LYS A 28 48.33 -0.39 -5.16
C LYS A 28 46.99 0.29 -5.43
N VAL A 29 46.74 0.69 -6.68
CA VAL A 29 45.46 1.31 -7.08
C VAL A 29 44.29 0.34 -6.89
N ILE A 30 44.48 -0.92 -7.28
CA ILE A 30 43.45 -1.96 -7.10
C ILE A 30 43.14 -2.16 -5.61
N LYS A 31 44.16 -2.23 -4.75
CA LYS A 31 43.94 -2.36 -3.28
C LYS A 31 43.24 -1.17 -2.69
N VAL A 32 43.57 0.05 -3.11
CA VAL A 32 42.86 1.27 -2.66
C VAL A 32 41.41 1.24 -3.12
N LEU A 33 41.12 0.85 -4.36
CA LEU A 33 39.79 0.72 -4.91
C LEU A 33 38.94 -0.32 -4.13
N GLN A 34 39.55 -1.45 -3.79
CA GLN A 34 38.90 -2.47 -2.96
C GLN A 34 38.53 -1.95 -1.56
N ILE A 35 39.44 -1.22 -0.90
CA ILE A 35 39.17 -0.63 0.43
C ILE A 35 38.02 0.38 0.33
N VAL A 36 38.02 1.26 -0.69
CA VAL A 36 36.93 2.23 -0.89
C VAL A 36 35.59 1.52 -1.14
N ALA A 37 35.60 0.46 -1.96
CA ALA A 37 34.39 -0.32 -2.23
C ALA A 37 33.84 -0.99 -0.94
N CYS A 38 34.72 -1.53 -0.10
CA CYS A 38 34.31 -2.10 1.20
C CYS A 38 33.73 -1.03 2.12
N ILE A 39 34.31 0.16 2.21
CA ILE A 39 33.78 1.24 3.04
C ILE A 39 32.40 1.68 2.54
N LEU A 40 32.22 1.86 1.23
CA LEU A 40 30.92 2.20 0.66
C LEU A 40 29.88 1.12 0.94
N PHE A 41 30.25 -0.14 0.84
CA PHE A 41 29.35 -1.26 1.16
C PHE A 41 28.89 -1.22 2.63
N VAL A 42 29.81 -0.98 3.57
CA VAL A 42 29.48 -0.87 5.00
C VAL A 42 28.52 0.31 5.24
N ILE A 43 28.75 1.45 4.59
CA ILE A 43 27.87 2.62 4.72
C ILE A 43 26.45 2.28 4.19
N VAL A 44 26.35 1.64 3.04
CA VAL A 44 25.04 1.22 2.47
C VAL A 44 24.33 0.26 3.40
N VAL A 45 25.04 -0.74 3.94
CA VAL A 45 24.46 -1.69 4.91
C VAL A 45 24.01 -0.98 6.19
N ALA A 46 24.81 -0.05 6.72
CA ALA A 46 24.43 0.72 7.91
C ALA A 46 23.16 1.57 7.66
N VAL A 47 23.04 2.23 6.49
CA VAL A 47 21.84 2.99 6.11
C VAL A 47 20.63 2.07 5.95
N LEU A 48 20.79 0.87 5.39
CA LEU A 48 19.72 -0.10 5.28
C LEU A 48 19.25 -0.58 6.66
N ILE A 49 20.18 -0.87 7.58
CA ILE A 49 19.83 -1.29 8.95
C ILE A 49 19.11 -0.16 9.70
N THR A 50 19.57 1.08 9.60
CA THR A 50 18.90 2.21 10.24
C THR A 50 17.50 2.45 9.69
N LYS A 51 17.31 2.32 8.37
CA LYS A 51 15.98 2.41 7.74
C LYS A 51 15.06 1.27 8.16
N LEU A 52 15.57 0.03 8.28
CA LEU A 52 14.81 -1.10 8.82
C LEU A 52 14.42 -0.88 10.29
N ALA A 53 15.36 -0.42 11.12
CA ALA A 53 15.12 -0.16 12.54
C ALA A 53 14.14 0.99 12.78
N ASN A 54 14.15 2.00 11.92
CA ASN A 54 13.22 3.14 11.97
C ASN A 54 11.86 2.84 11.32
N GLY A 55 11.65 1.64 10.76
CA GLY A 55 10.41 1.28 10.11
C GLY A 55 10.19 1.98 8.75
N ASP A 56 11.22 2.61 8.17
CA ASP A 56 11.11 3.35 6.90
C ASP A 56 10.79 2.44 5.69
N PHE A 57 10.92 1.11 5.84
CA PHE A 57 10.49 0.12 4.86
C PHE A 57 9.10 -0.46 5.15
N VAL A 58 8.58 -0.27 6.36
CA VAL A 58 7.14 -0.33 6.54
C VAL A 58 6.65 0.92 5.82
N LYS A 59 6.08 0.79 4.61
CA LYS A 59 5.22 1.82 4.08
C LYS A 59 4.34 2.21 5.27
N LYS A 60 4.54 3.39 5.86
CA LYS A 60 3.45 4.10 6.47
C LYS A 60 2.45 4.10 5.33
N ASP A 61 1.44 3.25 5.44
CA ASP A 61 0.26 3.45 4.66
C ASP A 61 -0.07 4.92 4.94
N GLU A 62 0.31 5.82 4.01
CA GLU A 62 -0.49 7.01 3.82
C GLU A 62 -1.90 6.47 3.90
N PRO A 63 -2.84 7.12 4.58
CA PRO A 63 -4.20 6.68 4.56
C PRO A 63 -4.56 6.63 3.07
N THR A 64 -4.23 5.53 2.45
CA THR A 64 -4.83 5.12 1.21
C THR A 64 -6.27 5.17 1.63
N THR A 65 -7.01 6.11 1.11
CA THR A 65 -8.45 6.05 1.13
C THR A 65 -8.75 4.71 0.51
N VAL A 66 -8.80 3.69 1.36
CA VAL A 66 -9.16 2.34 0.94
C VAL A 66 -10.53 2.58 0.34
N ASP A 67 -10.63 2.42 -0.97
CA ASP A 67 -11.92 2.54 -1.61
C ASP A 67 -12.80 1.47 -0.99
N THR A 68 -13.60 1.89 -0.02
CA THR A 68 -14.54 1.05 0.69
C THR A 68 -15.85 0.90 -0.09
N THR A 69 -15.89 1.33 -1.36
CA THR A 69 -17.04 1.13 -2.24
C THR A 69 -17.12 -0.33 -2.65
N ILE A 70 -18.29 -0.92 -2.48
CA ILE A 70 -18.57 -2.32 -2.79
C ILE A 70 -19.87 -2.45 -3.59
N LEU A 71 -20.07 -3.59 -4.22
CA LEU A 71 -21.35 -3.94 -4.82
C LEU A 71 -22.31 -4.46 -3.73
N ALA A 72 -23.61 -4.26 -3.94
CA ALA A 72 -24.65 -4.74 -3.03
C ALA A 72 -24.56 -6.26 -2.79
N GLY A 73 -24.21 -7.05 -3.82
CA GLY A 73 -23.99 -8.48 -3.70
C GLY A 73 -22.84 -8.87 -2.77
N GLN A 74 -21.96 -7.94 -2.43
CA GLN A 74 -20.83 -8.18 -1.53
C GLN A 74 -21.08 -7.78 -0.07
N THR A 75 -22.34 -7.44 0.25
CA THR A 75 -22.71 -6.92 1.58
C THR A 75 -22.33 -7.87 2.71
N PHE A 76 -22.48 -9.16 2.52
CA PHE A 76 -22.24 -10.19 3.55
C PHE A 76 -20.89 -10.92 3.41
N ASP A 77 -20.06 -10.55 2.43
CA ASP A 77 -18.86 -11.32 2.04
C ASP A 77 -17.56 -10.76 2.61
N LYS A 78 -17.59 -9.80 3.56
CA LYS A 78 -16.38 -9.20 4.09
C LYS A 78 -15.76 -10.05 5.19
N LYS A 79 -14.43 -10.13 5.20
CA LYS A 79 -13.64 -10.92 6.16
C LYS A 79 -13.38 -10.14 7.45
N TYR A 80 -14.42 -9.53 8.03
CA TYR A 80 -14.34 -8.84 9.31
C TYR A 80 -15.41 -9.41 10.25
N ASP A 81 -15.07 -9.57 11.52
CA ASP A 81 -16.00 -10.04 12.54
C ASP A 81 -17.16 -9.06 12.70
N VAL A 82 -16.86 -7.75 12.66
CA VAL A 82 -17.85 -6.68 12.70
C VAL A 82 -17.51 -5.62 11.66
N TYR A 83 -18.50 -5.25 10.85
CA TYR A 83 -18.41 -4.16 9.88
C TYR A 83 -19.76 -3.55 9.56
N TYR A 84 -19.73 -2.42 8.85
CA TYR A 84 -20.92 -1.66 8.49
C TYR A 84 -21.00 -1.51 6.97
N VAL A 85 -22.20 -1.53 6.44
CA VAL A 85 -22.46 -1.26 5.01
C VAL A 85 -23.51 -0.16 4.92
N VAL A 86 -23.20 0.93 4.22
CA VAL A 86 -24.06 2.09 4.04
C VAL A 86 -24.52 2.16 2.60
N PHE A 87 -25.83 2.10 2.38
CA PHE A 87 -26.52 2.23 1.11
C PHE A 87 -27.06 3.65 0.96
N TYR A 88 -26.59 4.38 -0.03
CA TYR A 88 -27.03 5.74 -0.28
C TYR A 88 -26.71 6.19 -1.69
N ASN A 89 -27.35 7.26 -2.18
CA ASN A 89 -27.03 7.88 -3.46
C ASN A 89 -25.80 8.79 -3.30
N PHE A 90 -24.67 8.44 -3.92
CA PHE A 90 -23.40 9.17 -3.78
C PHE A 90 -23.49 10.63 -4.26
N ASP A 91 -24.36 10.92 -5.23
CA ASP A 91 -24.52 12.25 -5.82
C ASP A 91 -25.47 13.15 -5.02
N GLU A 92 -26.49 12.58 -4.37
CA GLU A 92 -27.58 13.33 -3.73
C GLU A 92 -27.40 13.40 -2.20
N ASP A 93 -26.94 12.31 -1.58
CA ASP A 93 -26.84 12.20 -0.12
C ASP A 93 -25.52 12.75 0.43
N THR A 94 -25.23 14.02 0.14
CA THR A 94 -23.97 14.68 0.52
C THR A 94 -23.70 14.69 2.01
N THR A 95 -24.76 14.67 2.84
CA THR A 95 -24.66 14.57 4.30
C THR A 95 -24.00 13.25 4.71
N ILE A 96 -24.40 12.14 4.09
CA ILE A 96 -23.80 10.81 4.36
C ILE A 96 -22.33 10.79 3.91
N THR A 97 -22.05 11.30 2.70
CA THR A 97 -20.67 11.40 2.18
C THR A 97 -19.78 12.18 3.15
N SER A 98 -20.25 13.33 3.67
CA SER A 98 -19.52 14.14 4.64
C SER A 98 -19.29 13.42 5.99
N ARG A 99 -20.25 12.64 6.46
CA ARG A 99 -20.08 11.85 7.70
C ARG A 99 -19.06 10.73 7.51
N LEU A 100 -19.15 10.01 6.40
CA LEU A 100 -18.22 8.92 6.07
C LEU A 100 -16.77 9.39 5.91
N SER A 101 -16.55 10.61 5.38
CA SER A 101 -15.19 11.16 5.24
C SER A 101 -14.49 11.43 6.58
N ASN A 102 -15.24 11.55 7.67
CA ASN A 102 -14.71 11.78 9.02
C ASN A 102 -14.49 10.46 9.80
N ILE A 103 -14.82 9.31 9.21
CA ILE A 103 -14.65 8.00 9.83
C ILE A 103 -13.33 7.41 9.37
N SER A 104 -12.41 7.18 10.31
CA SER A 104 -11.06 6.67 10.04
C SER A 104 -10.95 5.14 10.02
N THR A 105 -12.06 4.42 10.20
CA THR A 105 -12.04 2.94 10.16
C THR A 105 -12.27 2.40 8.74
N ASN A 106 -11.52 1.36 8.38
CA ASN A 106 -11.68 0.62 7.13
C ASN A 106 -12.82 -0.43 7.17
N LYS A 107 -13.62 -0.42 8.24
CA LYS A 107 -14.74 -1.36 8.44
C LYS A 107 -16.11 -0.79 8.05
N VAL A 108 -16.14 0.38 7.40
CA VAL A 108 -17.38 0.97 6.88
C VAL A 108 -17.33 0.95 5.37
N PHE A 109 -18.18 0.15 4.76
CA PHE A 109 -18.31 -0.02 3.31
C PHE A 109 -19.47 0.81 2.77
N LYS A 110 -19.39 1.19 1.51
CA LYS A 110 -20.34 2.06 0.80
C LYS A 110 -20.91 1.35 -0.41
N VAL A 111 -22.21 1.43 -0.60
CA VAL A 111 -22.91 0.94 -1.79
C VAL A 111 -23.66 2.11 -2.43
N ASN A 112 -23.35 2.41 -3.69
CA ASN A 112 -24.08 3.44 -4.46
C ASN A 112 -25.41 2.86 -4.93
N THR A 113 -26.52 3.38 -4.41
CA THR A 113 -27.87 2.93 -4.77
C THR A 113 -28.29 3.37 -6.17
N LYS A 114 -27.60 4.35 -6.77
CA LYS A 114 -27.85 4.83 -8.14
C LYS A 114 -27.21 3.93 -9.21
N ASP A 115 -26.23 3.14 -8.86
CA ASP A 115 -25.57 2.26 -9.82
C ASP A 115 -26.51 1.13 -10.26
N LYS A 116 -26.67 1.01 -11.58
CA LYS A 116 -27.54 -0.03 -12.18
C LYS A 116 -27.22 -1.45 -11.72
N ILE A 117 -25.97 -1.75 -11.44
CA ILE A 117 -25.55 -3.06 -10.98
C ILE A 117 -26.13 -3.40 -9.60
N ASN A 118 -26.47 -2.38 -8.79
CA ASN A 118 -27.07 -2.52 -7.47
C ASN A 118 -28.61 -2.46 -7.50
N SER A 119 -29.22 -2.31 -8.67
CA SER A 119 -30.68 -2.12 -8.80
C SER A 119 -31.51 -3.28 -8.28
N SER A 120 -30.96 -4.50 -8.23
CA SER A 120 -31.65 -5.69 -7.73
C SER A 120 -32.02 -5.61 -6.24
N VAL A 121 -31.29 -4.81 -5.47
CA VAL A 121 -31.56 -4.62 -4.04
C VAL A 121 -32.45 -3.41 -3.76
N ILE A 122 -32.64 -2.51 -4.74
CA ILE A 122 -33.49 -1.32 -4.57
C ILE A 122 -34.97 -1.74 -4.68
N SER A 123 -35.77 -1.30 -3.72
CA SER A 123 -37.18 -1.68 -3.61
C SER A 123 -38.02 -0.58 -2.97
N THR A 124 -39.33 -0.65 -3.08
CA THR A 124 -40.27 0.25 -2.39
C THR A 124 -40.47 -0.12 -0.92
N SER A 125 -39.98 -1.29 -0.50
CA SER A 125 -40.05 -1.74 0.89
C SER A 125 -38.77 -2.46 1.26
N SER A 126 -38.31 -2.23 2.48
CA SER A 126 -37.04 -2.79 3.00
C SER A 126 -37.25 -4.17 3.62
N ASN A 127 -36.25 -5.05 3.44
CA ASN A 127 -36.15 -6.28 4.24
C ASN A 127 -35.12 -6.08 5.35
N LYS A 128 -35.60 -5.74 6.56
CA LYS A 128 -34.75 -5.42 7.71
C LYS A 128 -34.05 -6.64 8.34
N THR A 129 -34.46 -7.83 7.93
CA THR A 129 -33.95 -9.12 8.47
C THR A 129 -33.16 -9.91 7.44
N ALA A 130 -32.83 -9.29 6.30
CA ALA A 130 -32.03 -9.95 5.25
C ALA A 130 -30.74 -10.53 5.84
N SER A 131 -30.48 -11.79 5.54
CA SER A 131 -29.28 -12.53 5.98
C SER A 131 -28.35 -12.88 4.82
N SER A 132 -28.76 -12.57 3.60
CA SER A 132 -27.99 -12.75 2.37
C SER A 132 -28.22 -11.59 1.40
N ALA A 133 -27.33 -11.45 0.42
CA ALA A 133 -27.43 -10.41 -0.60
C ALA A 133 -28.71 -10.56 -1.47
N ASP A 134 -29.17 -11.78 -1.69
CA ASP A 134 -30.35 -12.06 -2.51
C ASP A 134 -31.66 -11.65 -1.81
N GLU A 135 -31.66 -11.67 -0.46
CA GLU A 135 -32.80 -11.25 0.34
C GLU A 135 -32.84 -9.75 0.57
N LEU A 136 -31.74 -9.06 0.28
CA LEU A 136 -31.57 -7.64 0.60
C LEU A 136 -32.52 -6.77 -0.23
N LYS A 137 -33.31 -5.94 0.46
CA LYS A 137 -34.19 -4.91 -0.11
C LYS A 137 -34.02 -3.62 0.64
N ILE A 138 -33.73 -2.55 -0.08
CA ILE A 138 -33.40 -1.23 0.42
C ILE A 138 -34.35 -0.22 -0.21
N SER A 139 -35.10 0.53 0.61
CA SER A 139 -36.06 1.55 0.15
C SER A 139 -35.61 2.99 0.37
N ASP A 140 -34.65 3.20 1.26
CA ASP A 140 -34.14 4.53 1.66
C ASP A 140 -32.66 4.41 2.01
N VAL A 141 -32.00 5.52 2.35
CA VAL A 141 -30.66 5.53 2.93
C VAL A 141 -30.61 4.56 4.11
N THR A 142 -29.72 3.59 4.03
CA THR A 142 -29.69 2.48 4.99
C THR A 142 -28.28 2.19 5.46
N LEU A 143 -28.13 1.91 6.76
CA LEU A 143 -26.92 1.36 7.34
C LEU A 143 -27.24 -0.01 7.92
N ILE A 144 -26.42 -1.01 7.60
CA ILE A 144 -26.51 -2.36 8.15
C ILE A 144 -25.22 -2.64 8.92
N LYS A 145 -25.34 -3.02 10.19
CA LYS A 145 -24.24 -3.60 10.96
C LYS A 145 -24.23 -5.11 10.75
N ILE A 146 -23.11 -5.63 10.36
CA ILE A 146 -22.91 -7.06 10.13
C ILE A 146 -21.91 -7.57 11.16
N GLU A 147 -22.28 -8.67 11.83
CA GLU A 147 -21.47 -9.35 12.82
C GLU A 147 -21.51 -10.84 12.51
N ASP A 148 -20.32 -11.47 12.37
CA ASP A 148 -20.16 -12.87 11.97
C ASP A 148 -20.97 -13.24 10.72
N GLY A 149 -20.96 -12.34 9.72
CA GLY A 149 -21.68 -12.52 8.45
C GLY A 149 -23.21 -12.37 8.54
N LYS A 150 -23.77 -11.89 9.66
CA LYS A 150 -25.20 -11.71 9.88
C LYS A 150 -25.56 -10.26 10.11
N ASN A 151 -26.71 -9.83 9.58
CA ASN A 151 -27.31 -8.54 9.89
C ASN A 151 -27.80 -8.53 11.35
N VAL A 152 -27.14 -7.75 12.20
CA VAL A 152 -27.49 -7.63 13.62
C VAL A 152 -28.16 -6.28 13.94
N GLU A 153 -28.02 -5.29 13.05
CA GLU A 153 -28.66 -3.99 13.23
C GLU A 153 -28.95 -3.37 11.87
N TYR A 154 -30.14 -2.83 11.70
CA TYR A 154 -30.63 -2.20 10.50
C TYR A 154 -31.16 -0.79 10.82
N VAL A 155 -30.54 0.23 10.27
CA VAL A 155 -30.87 1.64 10.46
C VAL A 155 -31.31 2.23 9.13
N GLU A 156 -32.44 2.90 9.07
CA GLU A 156 -33.03 3.42 7.84
C GLU A 156 -33.44 4.88 7.99
N GLY A 157 -33.30 5.62 6.89
CA GLY A 157 -33.60 7.05 6.78
C GLY A 157 -32.35 7.93 6.92
N LEU A 158 -32.29 8.96 6.06
CA LEU A 158 -31.13 9.85 5.93
C LEU A 158 -30.65 10.42 7.27
N SER A 159 -31.58 11.00 8.05
CA SER A 159 -31.24 11.66 9.32
C SER A 159 -30.79 10.67 10.39
N THR A 160 -31.41 9.49 10.44
CA THR A 160 -31.09 8.43 11.41
C THR A 160 -29.72 7.82 11.13
N VAL A 161 -29.43 7.52 9.87
CA VAL A 161 -28.14 7.00 9.44
C VAL A 161 -27.04 8.05 9.66
N ALA A 162 -27.28 9.32 9.34
CA ALA A 162 -26.32 10.39 9.59
C ALA A 162 -26.00 10.56 11.09
N ALA A 163 -27.00 10.46 11.96
CA ALA A 163 -26.81 10.48 13.42
C ALA A 163 -26.02 9.27 13.90
N TYR A 164 -26.32 8.08 13.39
CA TYR A 164 -25.58 6.86 13.71
C TYR A 164 -24.10 6.96 13.33
N LEU A 165 -23.82 7.38 12.10
CA LEU A 165 -22.46 7.57 11.60
C LEU A 165 -21.64 8.58 12.41
N SER A 166 -22.30 9.60 12.99
CA SER A 166 -21.62 10.60 13.84
C SER A 166 -21.12 10.01 15.17
N ASN A 167 -21.65 8.87 15.60
CA ASN A 167 -21.24 8.16 16.80
C ASN A 167 -20.24 7.02 16.52
N LEU A 168 -20.02 6.67 15.27
CA LEU A 168 -18.95 5.74 14.86
C LEU A 168 -17.61 6.48 14.89
N LYS A 169 -16.70 6.04 15.72
CA LYS A 169 -15.34 6.58 15.86
C LYS A 169 -14.32 5.61 15.28
#